data_4647d20e93491e8427f4da554279655c
#
_entry.id   4647d20e93491e8427f4da554279655c
#
_cell.length_a   1.000
_cell.length_b   1.000
_cell.length_c   1.000
_cell.angle_alpha   90.00
_cell.angle_beta   90.00
_cell.angle_gamma   90.00
#
_symmetry.space_group_name_H-M   'P 1'
#
loop_
_entity.id
_entity.type
_entity.pdbx_description
1 polymer ?
#
loop_
_entity_poly.entity_id
_entity_poly.type
_entity_poly.pdbx_seq_one_letter_code
_entity_poly.pdbx_strand_id
1 'polypeptide(L)'
;VAGGYESEQLQWDAPRYAWIDAALPSTLRSSVELGSSLGYFSLRLAHEREFFVSGFEPVADYAEASNLFAALTALGERAQFHPRGIGIEDVAGLPAADCLITLNVLHHAGNVFDRDAVTARGGWHAYAGEFLTRATDRFEHMIFQTGNSVKGEAHFPSEAAIDTLVPLLENSGWRVVRLGVITDFADPEYQSFTASEIDRAPRIGCRRNPETGLVEYRTGGEVVAAFGYGTLQRPLFHCVRT
;
A
#
# COMPACT_ATOMS: atom_id res chain seq x y z
N VAL A 1 -9.04 26.62 13.56
CA VAL A 1 -7.96 26.12 12.69
C VAL A 1 -8.15 24.61 12.52
N ALA A 2 -9.18 24.20 11.81
CA ALA A 2 -9.52 22.78 11.58
C ALA A 2 -9.76 22.51 10.08
N GLY A 3 -9.12 23.18 9.18
CA GLY A 3 -9.43 23.09 7.76
C GLY A 3 -8.35 22.55 6.84
N GLY A 4 -7.16 22.20 7.35
CA GLY A 4 -6.01 21.89 6.48
C GLY A 4 -5.66 20.41 6.36
N TYR A 5 -6.06 19.58 7.30
CA TYR A 5 -5.59 18.18 7.35
C TYR A 5 -6.46 17.21 6.57
N GLU A 6 -7.75 17.48 6.46
CA GLU A 6 -8.72 16.60 5.83
C GLU A 6 -8.71 16.67 4.30
N SER A 7 -8.38 17.80 3.70
CA SER A 7 -8.46 17.96 2.25
C SER A 7 -7.31 17.30 1.49
N GLU A 8 -6.08 17.32 2.03
CA GLU A 8 -4.91 16.82 1.30
C GLU A 8 -4.82 15.31 1.27
N GLN A 9 -5.10 14.62 2.38
CA GLN A 9 -5.00 13.15 2.42
C GLN A 9 -6.15 12.47 1.66
N LEU A 10 -7.38 12.97 1.82
CA LEU A 10 -8.54 12.49 1.06
C LEU A 10 -8.38 12.71 -0.44
N GLN A 11 -7.70 13.77 -0.86
CA GLN A 11 -7.40 14.04 -2.27
C GLN A 11 -6.57 12.91 -2.91
N TRP A 12 -5.70 12.23 -2.13
CA TRP A 12 -4.84 11.16 -2.62
C TRP A 12 -5.41 9.76 -2.38
N ASP A 13 -6.21 9.58 -1.35
CA ASP A 13 -6.81 8.28 -1.03
C ASP A 13 -7.99 7.95 -1.96
N ALA A 14 -8.73 8.94 -2.43
CA ALA A 14 -9.84 8.73 -3.35
C ALA A 14 -9.40 8.16 -4.72
N PRO A 15 -8.40 8.74 -5.43
CA PRO A 15 -7.85 8.17 -6.66
C PRO A 15 -7.24 6.77 -6.44
N ARG A 16 -6.57 6.57 -5.30
CA ARG A 16 -6.00 5.27 -4.92
C ARG A 16 -7.08 4.20 -4.77
N TYR A 17 -8.16 4.55 -4.05
CA TYR A 17 -9.30 3.65 -3.91
C TYR A 17 -9.99 3.36 -5.25
N ALA A 18 -10.22 4.36 -6.07
CA ALA A 18 -10.83 4.18 -7.38
C ALA A 18 -10.03 3.19 -8.26
N TRP A 19 -8.70 3.29 -8.21
CA TRP A 19 -7.85 2.34 -8.92
C TRP A 19 -7.93 0.93 -8.31
N ILE A 20 -7.91 0.80 -6.98
CA ILE A 20 -8.02 -0.48 -6.27
C ILE A 20 -9.34 -1.16 -6.63
N ASP A 21 -10.44 -0.42 -6.56
CA ASP A 21 -11.78 -0.91 -6.89
C ASP A 21 -11.85 -1.44 -8.33
N ALA A 22 -11.32 -0.68 -9.28
CA ALA A 22 -11.27 -1.07 -10.69
C ALA A 22 -10.29 -2.23 -10.98
N ALA A 23 -9.28 -2.43 -10.13
CA ALA A 23 -8.31 -3.51 -10.30
C ALA A 23 -8.80 -4.84 -9.75
N LEU A 24 -9.58 -4.84 -8.68
CA LEU A 24 -10.07 -6.05 -8.03
C LEU A 24 -11.17 -6.74 -8.85
N PRO A 25 -11.08 -8.06 -9.08
CA PRO A 25 -12.16 -8.85 -9.69
C PRO A 25 -13.49 -8.71 -8.94
N SER A 26 -14.59 -8.66 -9.68
CA SER A 26 -15.93 -8.56 -9.10
C SER A 26 -16.38 -9.81 -8.32
N THR A 27 -15.63 -10.89 -8.44
CA THR A 27 -15.91 -12.17 -7.75
C THR A 27 -15.39 -12.21 -6.31
N LEU A 28 -14.44 -11.34 -5.94
CA LEU A 28 -13.88 -11.31 -4.60
C LEU A 28 -14.91 -10.79 -3.58
N ARG A 29 -14.83 -11.31 -2.35
CA ARG A 29 -15.77 -11.00 -1.27
C ARG A 29 -15.12 -10.67 0.06
N SER A 30 -13.82 -10.90 0.19
CA SER A 30 -13.13 -10.73 1.47
C SER A 30 -11.73 -10.15 1.29
N SER A 31 -11.30 -9.38 2.29
CA SER A 31 -9.94 -8.87 2.34
C SER A 31 -9.40 -8.79 3.77
N VAL A 32 -8.08 -8.86 3.85
CA VAL A 32 -7.31 -8.45 5.03
C VAL A 32 -6.54 -7.19 4.67
N GLU A 33 -6.63 -6.15 5.49
CA GLU A 33 -5.83 -4.93 5.33
C GLU A 33 -4.81 -4.81 6.47
N LEU A 34 -3.54 -4.63 6.12
CA LEU A 34 -2.46 -4.36 7.07
C LEU A 34 -2.18 -2.86 7.12
N GLY A 35 -2.09 -2.30 8.35
CA GLY A 35 -1.92 -0.86 8.57
C GLY A 35 -3.16 -0.09 8.11
N SER A 36 -4.33 -0.53 8.55
CA SER A 36 -5.61 0.03 8.08
C SER A 36 -5.88 1.47 8.52
N SER A 37 -5.04 2.04 9.41
CA SER A 37 -5.22 3.40 9.93
C SER A 37 -6.67 3.62 10.41
N LEU A 38 -7.35 4.66 9.93
CA LEU A 38 -8.77 4.94 10.24
C LEU A 38 -9.76 4.16 9.34
N GLY A 39 -9.31 3.09 8.67
CA GLY A 39 -10.15 2.14 7.96
C GLY A 39 -10.70 2.62 6.62
N TYR A 40 -10.14 3.67 6.01
CA TYR A 40 -10.69 4.28 4.78
C TYR A 40 -10.94 3.27 3.66
N PHE A 41 -9.94 2.46 3.29
CA PHE A 41 -10.08 1.48 2.19
C PHE A 41 -10.99 0.32 2.58
N SER A 42 -10.81 -0.21 3.78
CA SER A 42 -11.61 -1.31 4.33
C SER A 42 -13.10 -0.95 4.42
N LEU A 43 -13.45 0.21 4.98
CA LEU A 43 -14.83 0.65 5.12
C LEU A 43 -15.49 0.88 3.76
N ARG A 44 -14.77 1.44 2.80
CA ARG A 44 -15.29 1.62 1.44
C ARG A 44 -15.52 0.29 0.73
N LEU A 45 -14.58 -0.66 0.82
CA LEU A 45 -14.78 -2.01 0.26
C LEU A 45 -15.95 -2.73 0.91
N ALA A 46 -16.11 -2.61 2.23
CA ALA A 46 -17.25 -3.19 2.93
C ALA A 46 -18.58 -2.57 2.50
N HIS A 47 -18.61 -1.25 2.25
CA HIS A 47 -19.82 -0.52 1.85
C HIS A 47 -20.14 -0.70 0.36
N GLU A 48 -19.17 -0.46 -0.52
CA GLU A 48 -19.39 -0.35 -1.97
C GLU A 48 -19.37 -1.71 -2.67
N ARG A 49 -18.59 -2.66 -2.14
CA ARG A 49 -18.44 -4.02 -2.71
C ARG A 49 -18.96 -5.14 -1.82
N GLU A 50 -19.52 -4.80 -0.68
CA GLU A 50 -20.02 -5.76 0.30
C GLU A 50 -18.98 -6.77 0.80
N PHE A 51 -17.71 -6.37 0.85
CA PHE A 51 -16.62 -7.21 1.34
C PHE A 51 -16.74 -7.48 2.84
N PHE A 52 -16.32 -8.67 3.25
CA PHE A 52 -15.93 -8.94 4.63
C PHE A 52 -14.47 -8.56 4.81
N VAL A 53 -14.20 -7.63 5.71
CA VAL A 53 -12.86 -7.06 5.89
C VAL A 53 -12.36 -7.26 7.32
N SER A 54 -11.10 -7.70 7.44
CA SER A 54 -10.34 -7.69 8.71
C SER A 54 -9.18 -6.71 8.58
N GLY A 55 -9.29 -5.55 9.21
CA GLY A 55 -8.22 -4.54 9.28
C GLY A 55 -7.31 -4.79 10.49
N PHE A 56 -6.01 -4.65 10.32
CA PHE A 56 -5.02 -4.74 11.39
C PHE A 56 -4.27 -3.42 11.49
N GLU A 57 -4.35 -2.77 12.66
CA GLU A 57 -3.75 -1.45 12.91
C GLU A 57 -3.07 -1.45 14.28
N PRO A 58 -1.76 -1.17 14.36
CA PRO A 58 -1.03 -1.19 15.63
C PRO A 58 -1.45 -0.08 16.60
N VAL A 59 -1.99 1.05 16.11
CA VAL A 59 -2.47 2.16 16.94
C VAL A 59 -3.89 1.84 17.40
N ALA A 60 -4.07 1.51 18.68
CA ALA A 60 -5.35 1.06 19.23
C ALA A 60 -6.47 2.07 19.00
N ASP A 61 -6.22 3.36 19.23
CA ASP A 61 -7.22 4.42 19.04
C ASP A 61 -7.74 4.48 17.60
N TYR A 62 -6.89 4.17 16.61
CA TYR A 62 -7.30 4.14 15.19
C TYR A 62 -8.18 2.93 14.90
N ALA A 63 -7.82 1.75 15.42
CA ALA A 63 -8.63 0.55 15.26
C ALA A 63 -10.00 0.71 15.96
N GLU A 64 -10.03 1.31 17.15
CA GLU A 64 -11.27 1.60 17.89
C GLU A 64 -12.15 2.59 17.13
N ALA A 65 -11.56 3.69 16.61
CA ALA A 65 -12.28 4.65 15.79
C ALA A 65 -12.87 4.01 14.53
N SER A 66 -12.11 3.14 13.86
CA SER A 66 -12.58 2.40 12.67
C SER A 66 -13.75 1.46 13.00
N ASN A 67 -13.69 0.76 14.14
CA ASN A 67 -14.80 -0.07 14.62
C ASN A 67 -16.05 0.77 14.96
N LEU A 68 -15.85 1.97 15.55
CA LEU A 68 -16.95 2.88 15.81
C LEU A 68 -17.59 3.37 14.49
N PHE A 69 -16.80 3.75 13.50
CA PHE A 69 -17.29 4.11 12.17
C PHE A 69 -18.06 2.95 11.51
N ALA A 70 -17.52 1.73 11.58
CA ALA A 70 -18.19 0.55 11.07
C ALA A 70 -19.59 0.33 11.74
N ALA A 71 -19.65 0.49 13.07
CA ALA A 71 -20.91 0.38 13.80
C ALA A 71 -21.91 1.48 13.43
N LEU A 72 -21.47 2.74 13.36
CA LEU A 72 -22.32 3.88 13.02
C LEU A 72 -22.86 3.83 11.58
N THR A 73 -22.14 3.16 10.67
CA THR A 73 -22.53 3.00 9.26
C THR A 73 -23.18 1.65 8.95
N ALA A 74 -23.54 0.87 9.98
CA ALA A 74 -24.09 -0.48 9.87
C ALA A 74 -23.20 -1.49 9.12
N LEU A 75 -21.88 -1.28 9.15
CA LEU A 75 -20.87 -2.17 8.56
C LEU A 75 -20.19 -3.09 9.58
N GLY A 76 -20.56 -3.04 10.86
CA GLY A 76 -19.87 -3.77 11.93
C GLY A 76 -19.84 -5.29 11.78
N GLU A 77 -20.78 -5.88 11.03
CA GLU A 77 -20.76 -7.31 10.71
C GLU A 77 -19.80 -7.63 9.53
N ARG A 78 -19.44 -6.63 8.72
CA ARG A 78 -18.61 -6.80 7.52
C ARG A 78 -17.20 -6.29 7.68
N ALA A 79 -16.96 -5.28 8.53
CA ALA A 79 -15.66 -4.68 8.75
C ALA A 79 -15.29 -4.73 10.24
N GLN A 80 -14.21 -5.41 10.54
CA GLN A 80 -13.68 -5.54 11.91
C GLN A 80 -12.22 -5.08 11.92
N PHE A 81 -11.86 -4.27 12.92
CA PHE A 81 -10.53 -3.72 13.06
C PHE A 81 -9.89 -4.19 14.37
N HIS A 82 -8.68 -4.73 14.25
CA HIS A 82 -7.93 -5.34 15.34
C HIS A 82 -6.77 -4.43 15.74
N PRO A 83 -6.64 -4.02 17.02
CA PRO A 83 -5.54 -3.19 17.51
C PRO A 83 -4.26 -4.02 17.64
N ARG A 84 -3.69 -4.39 16.49
CA ARG A 84 -2.51 -5.27 16.43
C ARG A 84 -1.68 -4.97 15.19
N GLY A 85 -0.38 -4.80 15.38
CA GLY A 85 0.60 -4.82 14.29
C GLY A 85 0.84 -6.26 13.81
N ILE A 86 1.19 -6.41 12.54
CA ILE A 86 1.49 -7.71 11.93
C ILE A 86 2.95 -7.72 11.50
N GLY A 87 3.74 -8.54 12.15
CA GLY A 87 5.09 -8.88 11.76
C GLY A 87 5.16 -10.15 10.92
N ILE A 88 6.38 -10.54 10.50
CA ILE A 88 6.57 -11.69 9.61
C ILE A 88 6.11 -13.02 10.23
N GLU A 89 6.24 -13.18 11.54
CA GLU A 89 5.81 -14.40 12.22
C GLU A 89 4.29 -14.47 12.42
N ASP A 90 3.59 -13.34 12.28
CA ASP A 90 2.13 -13.29 12.40
C ASP A 90 1.40 -13.66 11.11
N VAL A 91 2.07 -13.58 9.94
CA VAL A 91 1.45 -13.76 8.61
C VAL A 91 0.70 -15.08 8.49
N ALA A 92 1.28 -16.17 9.00
CA ALA A 92 0.64 -17.49 8.96
C ALA A 92 -0.65 -17.57 9.80
N GLY A 93 -0.80 -16.71 10.79
CA GLY A 93 -1.98 -16.61 11.67
C GLY A 93 -3.06 -15.65 11.17
N LEU A 94 -2.87 -14.97 10.05
CA LEU A 94 -3.89 -14.10 9.48
C LEU A 94 -5.13 -14.90 9.04
N PRO A 95 -6.35 -14.34 9.13
CA PRO A 95 -7.53 -14.99 8.58
C PRO A 95 -7.36 -15.17 7.06
N ALA A 96 -7.87 -16.29 6.54
CA ALA A 96 -7.94 -16.50 5.11
C ALA A 96 -8.93 -15.52 4.48
N ALA A 97 -8.55 -14.92 3.36
CA ALA A 97 -9.39 -14.02 2.60
C ALA A 97 -8.99 -14.07 1.11
N ASP A 98 -9.85 -13.53 0.24
CA ASP A 98 -9.57 -13.50 -1.19
C ASP A 98 -8.38 -12.57 -1.52
N CYS A 99 -8.25 -11.47 -0.78
CA CYS A 99 -7.29 -10.42 -1.08
C CYS A 99 -6.55 -9.90 0.18
N LEU A 100 -5.23 -9.75 0.06
CA LEU A 100 -4.42 -8.97 0.99
C LEU A 100 -4.31 -7.53 0.47
N ILE A 101 -4.53 -6.55 1.35
CA ILE A 101 -4.28 -5.13 1.08
C ILE A 101 -3.16 -4.67 2.02
N THR A 102 -2.05 -4.22 1.44
CA THR A 102 -0.92 -3.69 2.21
C THR A 102 -0.38 -2.44 1.55
N LEU A 103 -0.81 -1.30 2.09
CA LEU A 103 -0.52 0.01 1.54
C LEU A 103 0.39 0.79 2.49
N ASN A 104 1.62 1.02 2.04
CA ASN A 104 2.60 1.82 2.79
C ASN A 104 2.97 1.25 4.17
N VAL A 105 3.03 -0.06 4.32
CA VAL A 105 3.37 -0.74 5.58
C VAL A 105 4.78 -1.33 5.53
N LEU A 106 5.09 -2.11 4.51
CA LEU A 106 6.26 -2.99 4.51
C LEU A 106 7.61 -2.24 4.58
N HIS A 107 7.69 -1.01 4.06
CA HIS A 107 8.90 -0.20 4.15
C HIS A 107 9.27 0.22 5.59
N HIS A 108 8.34 0.08 6.54
CA HIS A 108 8.59 0.38 7.95
C HIS A 108 9.28 -0.77 8.70
N ALA A 109 9.35 -1.97 8.12
CA ALA A 109 10.05 -3.10 8.70
C ALA A 109 11.54 -2.80 8.88
N GLY A 110 12.07 -3.20 10.03
CA GLY A 110 13.45 -2.90 10.43
C GLY A 110 13.63 -1.57 11.17
N ASN A 111 12.65 -0.68 11.08
CA ASN A 111 12.71 0.62 11.76
C ASN A 111 11.57 0.80 12.79
N VAL A 112 10.34 0.57 12.38
CA VAL A 112 9.15 0.72 13.24
C VAL A 112 8.77 -0.62 13.89
N PHE A 113 8.88 -1.70 13.12
CA PHE A 113 8.58 -3.05 13.60
C PHE A 113 9.61 -4.06 13.04
N ASP A 114 9.67 -5.25 13.61
CA ASP A 114 10.47 -6.41 13.19
C ASP A 114 11.98 -6.14 12.97
N ARG A 115 12.58 -5.24 13.74
CA ARG A 115 14.00 -4.86 13.59
C ARG A 115 14.93 -6.07 13.62
N ASP A 116 14.77 -6.93 14.63
CA ASP A 116 15.62 -8.11 14.80
C ASP A 116 15.41 -9.13 13.68
N ALA A 117 14.16 -9.29 13.23
CA ALA A 117 13.81 -10.19 12.14
C ALA A 117 14.39 -9.72 10.80
N VAL A 118 14.40 -8.42 10.54
CA VAL A 118 15.04 -7.83 9.35
C VAL A 118 16.54 -8.00 9.40
N THR A 119 17.15 -7.73 10.56
CA THR A 119 18.61 -7.89 10.75
C THR A 119 19.04 -9.34 10.57
N ALA A 120 18.31 -10.29 11.16
CA ALA A 120 18.61 -11.72 11.06
C ALA A 120 18.53 -12.26 9.61
N ARG A 121 17.75 -11.61 8.75
CA ARG A 121 17.61 -11.96 7.32
C ARG A 121 18.58 -11.22 6.38
N GLY A 122 19.42 -10.37 6.93
CA GLY A 122 20.41 -9.62 6.13
C GLY A 122 19.84 -8.38 5.44
N GLY A 123 18.67 -7.88 5.90
CA GLY A 123 18.13 -6.59 5.45
C GLY A 123 16.70 -6.65 4.92
N TRP A 124 16.22 -5.48 4.52
CA TRP A 124 14.82 -5.28 4.16
C TRP A 124 14.37 -6.13 2.97
N HIS A 125 15.17 -6.27 1.91
CA HIS A 125 14.79 -7.02 0.71
C HIS A 125 14.52 -8.49 1.00
N ALA A 126 15.40 -9.14 1.79
CA ALA A 126 15.21 -10.54 2.17
C ALA A 126 14.01 -10.71 3.09
N TYR A 127 13.82 -9.79 4.04
CA TYR A 127 12.65 -9.77 4.91
C TYR A 127 11.36 -9.60 4.10
N ALA A 128 11.31 -8.60 3.22
CA ALA A 128 10.12 -8.30 2.41
C ALA A 128 9.78 -9.49 1.49
N GLY A 129 10.77 -10.11 0.85
CA GLY A 129 10.58 -11.30 0.02
C GLY A 129 9.97 -12.45 0.81
N GLU A 130 10.50 -12.76 2.01
CA GLU A 130 9.95 -13.84 2.84
C GLU A 130 8.54 -13.50 3.36
N PHE A 131 8.29 -12.24 3.78
CA PHE A 131 6.97 -11.79 4.19
C PHE A 131 5.92 -12.01 3.08
N LEU A 132 6.26 -11.59 1.86
CA LEU A 132 5.41 -11.73 0.69
C LEU A 132 5.21 -13.20 0.32
N THR A 133 6.25 -14.03 0.41
CA THR A 133 6.14 -15.48 0.17
C THR A 133 5.18 -16.14 1.16
N ARG A 134 5.29 -15.84 2.46
CA ARG A 134 4.37 -16.39 3.46
C ARG A 134 2.92 -15.96 3.23
N ALA A 135 2.70 -14.78 2.66
CA ALA A 135 1.36 -14.29 2.35
C ALA A 135 0.69 -15.11 1.22
N THR A 136 1.43 -15.77 0.34
CA THR A 136 0.86 -16.63 -0.73
C THR A 136 0.09 -17.82 -0.17
N ASP A 137 0.41 -18.29 1.03
CA ASP A 137 -0.30 -19.39 1.67
C ASP A 137 -1.72 -19.01 2.13
N ARG A 138 -2.02 -17.71 2.21
CA ARG A 138 -3.25 -17.17 2.80
C ARG A 138 -4.14 -16.45 1.81
N PHE A 139 -3.59 -15.90 0.73
CA PHE A 139 -4.29 -15.01 -0.19
C PHE A 139 -4.06 -15.41 -1.64
N GLU A 140 -5.08 -15.22 -2.49
CA GLU A 140 -4.98 -15.42 -3.95
C GLU A 140 -4.67 -14.11 -4.67
N HIS A 141 -5.15 -12.98 -4.13
CA HIS A 141 -4.93 -11.66 -4.66
C HIS A 141 -4.21 -10.77 -3.64
N MET A 142 -3.47 -9.80 -4.13
CA MET A 142 -2.87 -8.76 -3.29
C MET A 142 -2.90 -7.41 -3.98
N ILE A 143 -3.31 -6.38 -3.23
CA ILE A 143 -3.05 -4.98 -3.56
C ILE A 143 -1.86 -4.53 -2.71
N PHE A 144 -0.79 -4.16 -3.40
CA PHE A 144 0.47 -3.82 -2.77
C PHE A 144 0.92 -2.40 -3.13
N GLN A 145 1.33 -1.64 -2.12
CA GLN A 145 2.06 -0.39 -2.28
C GLN A 145 3.06 -0.25 -1.13
N THR A 146 4.27 0.22 -1.41
CA THR A 146 5.25 0.47 -0.37
C THR A 146 6.09 1.70 -0.66
N GLY A 147 6.61 2.32 0.39
CA GLY A 147 7.61 3.38 0.27
C GLY A 147 8.99 2.81 -0.06
N ASN A 148 9.82 3.66 -0.62
CA ASN A 148 11.21 3.33 -0.94
C ASN A 148 12.17 3.59 0.22
N SER A 149 11.73 4.29 1.28
CA SER A 149 12.58 4.71 2.39
C SER A 149 11.80 4.88 3.69
N VAL A 150 12.50 4.81 4.80
CA VAL A 150 11.98 5.13 6.14
C VAL A 150 13.00 5.99 6.88
N LYS A 151 12.57 7.09 7.50
CA LYS A 151 13.41 8.02 8.29
C LYS A 151 14.74 8.42 7.59
N GLY A 152 14.71 8.58 6.27
CA GLY A 152 15.87 8.98 5.49
C GLY A 152 16.78 7.83 5.02
N GLU A 153 16.56 6.61 5.47
CA GLU A 153 17.24 5.41 4.97
C GLU A 153 16.45 4.80 3.82
N ALA A 154 17.07 4.75 2.64
CA ALA A 154 16.43 4.23 1.44
C ALA A 154 16.68 2.72 1.31
N HIS A 155 15.61 1.96 1.06
CA HIS A 155 15.69 0.55 0.68
C HIS A 155 16.06 0.40 -0.80
N PHE A 156 15.60 1.34 -1.63
CA PHE A 156 15.89 1.45 -3.05
C PHE A 156 15.66 2.90 -3.53
N PRO A 157 16.23 3.32 -4.67
CA PRO A 157 15.92 4.62 -5.28
C PRO A 157 14.45 4.74 -5.65
N SER A 158 13.83 5.90 -5.43
CA SER A 158 12.40 6.08 -5.70
C SER A 158 12.02 5.84 -7.16
N GLU A 159 12.86 6.26 -8.10
CA GLU A 159 12.71 6.04 -9.54
C GLU A 159 12.85 4.57 -9.95
N ALA A 160 13.54 3.77 -9.14
CA ALA A 160 13.69 2.33 -9.36
C ALA A 160 12.58 1.49 -8.72
N ALA A 161 11.52 2.10 -8.20
CA ALA A 161 10.48 1.37 -7.47
C ALA A 161 9.86 0.22 -8.28
N ILE A 162 9.50 0.46 -9.54
CA ILE A 162 8.93 -0.58 -10.41
C ILE A 162 9.95 -1.68 -10.67
N ASP A 163 11.17 -1.29 -11.06
CA ASP A 163 12.24 -2.22 -11.45
C ASP A 163 12.78 -3.04 -10.26
N THR A 164 12.57 -2.56 -9.03
CA THR A 164 12.91 -3.27 -7.80
C THR A 164 11.75 -4.16 -7.31
N LEU A 165 10.52 -3.62 -7.31
CA LEU A 165 9.41 -4.29 -6.68
C LEU A 165 8.79 -5.38 -7.55
N VAL A 166 8.78 -5.23 -8.90
CA VAL A 166 8.28 -6.29 -9.78
C VAL A 166 9.07 -7.60 -9.60
N PRO A 167 10.41 -7.63 -9.70
CA PRO A 167 11.17 -8.85 -9.44
C PRO A 167 11.01 -9.36 -8.00
N LEU A 168 10.92 -8.47 -6.99
CA LEU A 168 10.70 -8.87 -5.61
C LEU A 168 9.36 -9.62 -5.45
N LEU A 169 8.28 -9.09 -6.03
CA LEU A 169 6.95 -9.71 -6.01
C LEU A 169 6.97 -11.06 -6.73
N GLU A 170 7.51 -11.12 -7.94
CA GLU A 170 7.55 -12.34 -8.75
C GLU A 170 8.39 -13.45 -8.11
N ASN A 171 9.56 -13.11 -7.56
CA ASN A 171 10.39 -14.05 -6.82
C ASN A 171 9.76 -14.53 -5.50
N SER A 172 8.74 -13.83 -5.02
CA SER A 172 7.98 -14.17 -3.80
C SER A 172 6.68 -14.92 -4.09
N GLY A 173 6.47 -15.39 -5.34
CA GLY A 173 5.29 -16.15 -5.72
C GLY A 173 4.07 -15.32 -6.11
N TRP A 174 4.26 -14.04 -6.45
CA TRP A 174 3.22 -13.14 -6.90
C TRP A 174 3.44 -12.70 -8.34
N ARG A 175 2.50 -12.94 -9.23
CA ARG A 175 2.51 -12.40 -10.59
C ARG A 175 1.83 -11.04 -10.60
N VAL A 176 2.54 -10.00 -11.02
CA VAL A 176 1.97 -8.68 -11.22
C VAL A 176 1.08 -8.70 -12.45
N VAL A 177 -0.22 -8.45 -12.28
CA VAL A 177 -1.21 -8.45 -13.37
C VAL A 177 -1.61 -7.05 -13.79
N ARG A 178 -1.49 -6.07 -12.88
CA ARG A 178 -1.77 -4.66 -13.15
C ARG A 178 -0.89 -3.77 -12.28
N LEU A 179 -0.44 -2.68 -12.87
CA LEU A 179 0.34 -1.63 -12.23
C LEU A 179 -0.40 -0.30 -12.36
N GLY A 180 -0.50 0.47 -11.28
CA GLY A 180 -1.03 1.83 -11.24
C GLY A 180 0.07 2.84 -10.95
N VAL A 181 0.16 3.89 -11.75
CA VAL A 181 1.12 4.99 -11.57
C VAL A 181 0.39 6.31 -11.80
N ILE A 182 0.63 7.31 -10.94
CA ILE A 182 0.15 8.68 -11.17
C ILE A 182 1.05 9.32 -12.22
N THR A 183 0.47 9.74 -13.34
CA THR A 183 1.20 10.37 -14.44
C THR A 183 0.87 11.87 -14.59
N ASP A 184 -0.30 12.29 -14.15
CA ASP A 184 -0.70 13.69 -14.04
C ASP A 184 -0.81 14.07 -12.56
N PHE A 185 -0.01 15.05 -12.14
CA PHE A 185 0.01 15.52 -10.76
C PHE A 185 -0.93 16.71 -10.51
N ALA A 186 -1.50 17.30 -11.58
CA ALA A 186 -2.50 18.37 -11.45
C ALA A 186 -3.89 17.78 -11.21
N ASP A 187 -4.19 16.63 -11.80
CA ASP A 187 -5.40 15.84 -11.58
C ASP A 187 -4.99 14.37 -11.33
N PRO A 188 -4.66 14.03 -10.08
CA PRO A 188 -3.96 12.79 -9.77
C PRO A 188 -4.86 11.57 -9.86
N GLU A 189 -4.85 10.94 -11.01
CA GLU A 189 -5.42 9.63 -11.25
C GLU A 189 -4.34 8.58 -11.48
N TYR A 190 -4.59 7.34 -11.04
CA TYR A 190 -3.71 6.23 -11.34
C TYR A 190 -3.98 5.69 -12.74
N GLN A 191 -3.05 5.92 -13.66
CA GLN A 191 -3.04 5.25 -14.95
C GLN A 191 -2.69 3.78 -14.76
N SER A 192 -3.47 2.90 -15.41
CA SER A 192 -3.26 1.44 -15.34
C SER A 192 -2.39 0.94 -16.48
N PHE A 193 -1.46 0.03 -16.14
CA PHE A 193 -0.64 -0.73 -17.08
C PHE A 193 -0.85 -2.22 -16.82
N THR A 194 -1.13 -2.99 -17.85
CA THR A 194 -1.17 -4.46 -17.78
C THR A 194 0.23 -5.05 -17.64
N ALA A 195 0.33 -6.33 -17.31
CA ALA A 195 1.62 -7.02 -17.20
C ALA A 195 2.53 -6.82 -18.43
N SER A 196 1.97 -6.82 -19.64
CA SER A 196 2.73 -6.60 -20.89
C SER A 196 3.12 -5.15 -21.16
N GLU A 197 2.61 -4.20 -20.38
CA GLU A 197 2.86 -2.77 -20.52
C GLU A 197 3.73 -2.19 -19.40
N ILE A 198 4.12 -2.98 -18.41
CA ILE A 198 4.90 -2.51 -17.24
C ILE A 198 6.18 -1.79 -17.68
N ASP A 199 6.84 -2.24 -18.73
CA ASP A 199 8.07 -1.61 -19.26
C ASP A 199 7.83 -0.19 -19.78
N ARG A 200 6.59 0.13 -20.18
CA ARG A 200 6.20 1.46 -20.67
C ARG A 200 5.75 2.41 -19.56
N ALA A 201 5.52 1.90 -18.36
CA ALA A 201 5.09 2.73 -17.24
C ALA A 201 6.21 3.72 -16.87
N PRO A 202 5.89 4.98 -16.59
CA PRO A 202 6.89 5.98 -16.23
C PRO A 202 7.54 5.64 -14.89
N ARG A 203 8.85 5.83 -14.81
CA ARG A 203 9.64 5.71 -13.58
C ARG A 203 9.67 7.08 -12.92
N ILE A 204 8.92 7.21 -11.84
CA ILE A 204 8.76 8.49 -11.14
C ILE A 204 9.62 8.47 -9.88
N GLY A 205 10.63 9.32 -9.88
CA GLY A 205 11.44 9.60 -8.70
C GLY A 205 10.87 10.74 -7.87
N CYS A 206 11.29 10.82 -6.63
CA CYS A 206 11.04 11.99 -5.81
C CYS A 206 12.28 12.37 -4.98
N ARG A 207 12.46 13.67 -4.79
CA ARG A 207 13.55 14.22 -3.98
C ARG A 207 13.09 15.47 -3.25
N ARG A 208 13.43 15.58 -1.96
CA ARG A 208 13.19 16.83 -1.23
C ARG A 208 14.19 17.88 -1.68
N ASN A 209 13.67 19.01 -2.13
CA ASN A 209 14.48 20.18 -2.46
C ASN A 209 14.90 20.86 -1.15
N PRO A 210 16.21 21.02 -0.88
CA PRO A 210 16.70 21.60 0.37
C PRO A 210 16.42 23.09 0.51
N GLU A 211 16.21 23.81 -0.59
CA GLU A 211 15.97 25.25 -0.58
C GLU A 211 14.49 25.59 -0.32
N THR A 212 13.58 24.84 -0.95
CA THR A 212 12.14 25.08 -0.84
C THR A 212 11.45 24.21 0.21
N GLY A 213 12.08 23.10 0.63
CA GLY A 213 11.49 22.09 1.50
C GLY A 213 10.43 21.22 0.82
N LEU A 214 10.08 21.48 -0.44
CA LEU A 214 9.11 20.71 -1.21
C LEU A 214 9.72 19.38 -1.69
N VAL A 215 8.86 18.39 -1.92
CA VAL A 215 9.20 17.17 -2.61
C VAL A 215 8.98 17.37 -4.10
N GLU A 216 10.03 17.33 -4.86
CA GLU A 216 10.01 17.37 -6.32
C GLU A 216 9.80 15.95 -6.86
N TYR A 217 8.83 15.81 -7.74
CA TYR A 217 8.58 14.60 -8.52
C TYR A 217 9.27 14.73 -9.87
N ARG A 218 9.95 13.67 -10.30
CA ARG A 218 10.80 13.69 -11.48
C ARG A 218 10.53 12.48 -12.36
N THR A 219 10.54 12.72 -13.67
CA THR A 219 10.55 11.65 -14.68
C THR A 219 11.59 11.99 -15.75
N GLY A 220 12.40 11.02 -16.17
CA GLY A 220 13.49 11.26 -17.12
C GLY A 220 14.50 12.33 -16.66
N GLY A 221 14.59 12.59 -15.33
CA GLY A 221 15.47 13.62 -14.76
C GLY A 221 14.83 15.02 -14.65
N GLU A 222 13.69 15.27 -15.28
CA GLU A 222 12.98 16.55 -15.24
C GLU A 222 11.99 16.61 -14.05
N VAL A 223 11.86 17.78 -13.42
CA VAL A 223 10.86 18.04 -12.38
C VAL A 223 9.52 18.25 -13.07
N VAL A 224 8.56 17.40 -12.75
CA VAL A 224 7.18 17.44 -13.31
C VAL A 224 6.17 18.01 -12.31
N ALA A 225 6.46 17.96 -11.01
CA ALA A 225 5.63 18.54 -9.96
C ALA A 225 6.44 18.74 -8.68
N ALA A 226 5.92 19.57 -7.74
CA ALA A 226 6.48 19.75 -6.41
C ALA A 226 5.38 20.00 -5.37
N PHE A 227 5.42 19.23 -4.25
CA PHE A 227 4.42 19.30 -3.18
C PHE A 227 5.06 19.23 -1.79
N GLY A 228 4.30 19.50 -0.75
CA GLY A 228 4.77 19.46 0.64
C GLY A 228 5.15 18.07 1.14
N TYR A 229 4.71 17.02 0.48
CA TYR A 229 4.93 15.62 0.89
C TYR A 229 5.18 14.69 -0.32
N GLY A 230 5.74 13.52 -0.05
CA GLY A 230 6.25 12.61 -1.07
C GLY A 230 5.70 11.19 -0.96
N THR A 231 4.51 10.95 -1.51
CA THR A 231 3.96 9.58 -1.61
C THR A 231 3.40 9.25 -3.00
N LEU A 232 3.30 10.24 -3.88
CA LEU A 232 2.62 10.11 -5.17
C LEU A 232 3.39 9.28 -6.20
N GLN A 233 4.71 9.18 -6.03
CA GLN A 233 5.55 8.34 -6.90
C GLN A 233 5.40 6.84 -6.63
N ARG A 234 4.70 6.45 -5.56
CA ARG A 234 4.59 5.05 -5.15
C ARG A 234 3.63 4.31 -6.08
N PRO A 235 4.12 3.33 -6.86
CA PRO A 235 3.25 2.53 -7.71
C PRO A 235 2.32 1.64 -6.87
N LEU A 236 1.12 1.40 -7.40
CA LEU A 236 0.18 0.39 -6.91
C LEU A 236 0.32 -0.87 -7.74
N PHE A 237 0.35 -2.02 -7.11
CA PHE A 237 0.40 -3.31 -7.76
C PHE A 237 -0.85 -4.12 -7.41
N HIS A 238 -1.50 -4.69 -8.42
CA HIS A 238 -2.41 -5.80 -8.24
C HIS A 238 -1.68 -7.08 -8.66
N CYS A 239 -1.57 -7.99 -7.72
CA CYS A 239 -0.86 -9.25 -7.87
C CYS A 239 -1.81 -10.43 -7.69
N VAL A 240 -1.48 -11.53 -8.35
CA VAL A 240 -2.16 -12.81 -8.23
C VAL A 240 -1.12 -13.87 -7.89
N ARG A 241 -1.43 -14.75 -6.97
CA ARG A 241 -0.57 -15.88 -6.59
C ARG A 241 -0.27 -16.75 -7.82
N THR A 242 1.01 -17.17 -7.97
CA THR A 242 1.47 -18.06 -9.04
C THR A 242 1.24 -19.53 -8.73
#